data_dc04953114d6160f83e92a13ddd7322b
#
_entry.id   dc04953114d6160f83e92a13ddd7322b
#
_cell.length_a   1.000
_cell.length_b   1.000
_cell.length_c   1.000
_cell.angle_alpha   90.00
_cell.angle_beta   90.00
_cell.angle_gamma   90.00
#
_symmetry.space_group_name_H-M   'P 1'
#
loop_
_entity.id
_entity.type
_entity.pdbx_description
1 polymer ?
#
loop_
_entity_poly.entity_id
_entity_poly.type
_entity_poly.pdbx_seq_one_letter_code
_entity_poly.pdbx_strand_id
1 'polypeptide(L)'
;MQTILGATGQIAIELAKELYFNYTKDIRLVSRNPKKIHETDQLFSANLLDPIATYKAVEGSDIVYFTVGLPMNSKMWENQFIIIVKNVLDACEKHQAKLVFFDNTYMYAKSIEKQTENSPFKPVGRKSKVRAEMAKMVLKAIESRKFEAVICRAPEFYGPSKTQSITNALIFDNIHQNSRLKVPLSDTSKRTLIWTPDASKAMALIGNTPNAYQQTWHLPCDDNRLTYKEMILLCEKIYEKDLEYSVIKMWQFKIGSLFNKKIKELMELLPRYKVDNIFNSDKFKEAFPHFKITTYKEGILQIKNDQ
;
A
#
# COMPACT_ATOMS: atom_id res chain seq x y z
N MET A 1 -13.63 -11.91 15.89
CA MET A 1 -12.15 -11.91 15.63
C MET A 1 -11.85 -11.22 14.31
N GLN A 2 -10.79 -10.39 14.24
CA GLN A 2 -10.31 -9.78 13.00
C GLN A 2 -8.94 -10.32 12.63
N THR A 3 -8.78 -10.81 11.38
CA THR A 3 -7.57 -11.51 10.92
C THR A 3 -6.80 -10.68 9.92
N ILE A 4 -5.49 -10.52 10.12
CA ILE A 4 -4.59 -9.80 9.21
C ILE A 4 -3.69 -10.79 8.48
N LEU A 5 -3.88 -10.92 7.17
CA LEU A 5 -3.05 -11.74 6.28
C LEU A 5 -1.87 -10.93 5.75
N GLY A 6 -0.65 -11.41 5.94
CA GLY A 6 0.57 -10.68 5.63
C GLY A 6 1.09 -9.83 6.79
N ALA A 7 0.91 -10.30 8.02
CA ALA A 7 1.09 -9.58 9.29
C ALA A 7 2.49 -9.03 9.59
N THR A 8 3.50 -9.32 8.76
CA THR A 8 4.88 -8.78 8.92
C THR A 8 5.15 -7.52 8.10
N GLY A 9 4.17 -7.08 7.30
CA GLY A 9 4.29 -5.86 6.49
C GLY A 9 3.99 -4.59 7.30
N GLN A 10 4.55 -3.45 6.88
CA GLN A 10 4.35 -2.16 7.55
C GLN A 10 2.86 -1.76 7.66
N ILE A 11 2.07 -1.98 6.60
CA ILE A 11 0.61 -1.73 6.62
C ILE A 11 -0.07 -2.60 7.67
N ALA A 12 0.30 -3.88 7.75
CA ALA A 12 -0.27 -4.82 8.72
C ALA A 12 0.05 -4.44 10.17
N ILE A 13 1.27 -3.98 10.43
CA ILE A 13 1.71 -3.57 11.78
C ILE A 13 0.91 -2.35 12.24
N GLU A 14 0.81 -1.32 11.41
CA GLU A 14 0.03 -0.13 11.74
C GLU A 14 -1.48 -0.43 11.83
N LEU A 15 -1.99 -1.34 10.98
CA LEU A 15 -3.37 -1.81 11.06
C LEU A 15 -3.65 -2.56 12.37
N ALA A 16 -2.75 -3.44 12.80
CA ALA A 16 -2.92 -4.17 14.06
C ALA A 16 -2.94 -3.23 15.27
N LYS A 17 -2.08 -2.20 15.27
CA LYS A 17 -2.11 -1.15 16.29
C LYS A 17 -3.44 -0.40 16.31
N GLU A 18 -3.90 0.04 15.14
CA GLU A 18 -5.16 0.78 15.02
C GLU A 18 -6.35 -0.06 15.49
N LEU A 19 -6.42 -1.32 15.05
CA LEU A 19 -7.49 -2.24 15.47
C LEU A 19 -7.48 -2.46 16.98
N TYR A 20 -6.31 -2.67 17.55
CA TYR A 20 -6.15 -2.94 18.98
C TYR A 20 -6.65 -1.79 19.87
N PHE A 21 -6.31 -0.55 19.50
CA PHE A 21 -6.65 0.61 20.31
C PHE A 21 -8.10 1.10 20.10
N ASN A 22 -8.65 0.94 18.88
CA ASN A 22 -9.89 1.62 18.51
C ASN A 22 -11.06 0.69 18.17
N TYR A 23 -10.82 -0.62 17.93
CA TYR A 23 -11.88 -1.53 17.46
C TYR A 23 -11.97 -2.84 18.23
N THR A 24 -10.90 -3.64 18.31
CA THR A 24 -10.92 -4.95 18.95
C THR A 24 -9.54 -5.39 19.40
N LYS A 25 -9.50 -6.14 20.50
CA LYS A 25 -8.29 -6.84 20.97
C LYS A 25 -8.21 -8.28 20.47
N ASP A 26 -9.27 -8.79 19.85
CA ASP A 26 -9.33 -10.14 19.29
C ASP A 26 -8.80 -10.12 17.84
N ILE A 27 -7.47 -10.12 17.73
CA ILE A 27 -6.72 -10.00 16.47
C ILE A 27 -5.90 -11.25 16.22
N ARG A 28 -6.05 -11.83 15.01
CA ARG A 28 -5.18 -12.91 14.52
C ARG A 28 -4.20 -12.37 13.49
N LEU A 29 -2.90 -12.61 13.74
CA LEU A 29 -1.80 -12.23 12.87
C LEU A 29 -1.31 -13.44 12.07
N VAL A 30 -1.49 -13.41 10.75
CA VAL A 30 -1.17 -14.52 9.85
C VAL A 30 -0.01 -14.18 8.94
N SER A 31 1.04 -14.97 9.00
CA SER A 31 2.17 -14.97 8.06
C SER A 31 2.92 -16.31 8.16
N ARG A 32 3.96 -16.52 7.37
CA ARG A 32 4.83 -17.71 7.52
C ARG A 32 5.59 -17.73 8.85
N ASN A 33 5.93 -16.56 9.36
CA ASN A 33 6.59 -16.37 10.66
C ASN A 33 5.97 -15.17 11.37
N PRO A 34 4.76 -15.29 11.92
CA PRO A 34 4.06 -14.20 12.58
C PRO A 34 4.77 -13.82 13.88
N LYS A 35 4.69 -12.54 14.26
CA LYS A 35 5.20 -12.02 15.52
C LYS A 35 4.12 -11.20 16.19
N LYS A 36 4.01 -11.27 17.50
CA LYS A 36 3.10 -10.43 18.29
C LYS A 36 3.44 -8.95 18.10
N ILE A 37 2.42 -8.14 18.00
CA ILE A 37 2.47 -6.68 18.08
C ILE A 37 1.93 -6.25 19.44
N HIS A 38 0.89 -6.96 19.93
CA HIS A 38 0.32 -6.83 21.27
C HIS A 38 0.25 -8.18 21.95
N GLU A 39 0.21 -8.20 23.29
CA GLU A 39 0.19 -9.47 24.05
C GLU A 39 -1.04 -10.34 23.77
N THR A 40 -2.18 -9.73 23.44
CA THR A 40 -3.43 -10.45 23.13
C THR A 40 -3.47 -11.04 21.73
N ASP A 41 -2.51 -10.70 20.85
CA ASP A 41 -2.51 -11.17 19.47
C ASP A 41 -2.41 -12.70 19.39
N GLN A 42 -3.28 -13.29 18.58
CA GLN A 42 -3.24 -14.71 18.21
C GLN A 42 -2.32 -14.87 16.99
N LEU A 43 -1.30 -15.72 17.13
CA LEU A 43 -0.36 -15.99 16.04
C LEU A 43 -0.78 -17.23 15.26
N PHE A 44 -0.87 -17.12 13.94
CA PHE A 44 -1.16 -18.25 13.07
C PHE A 44 -0.13 -18.33 11.93
N SER A 45 0.70 -19.38 11.93
CA SER A 45 1.67 -19.61 10.87
C SER A 45 0.99 -20.29 9.68
N ALA A 46 0.99 -19.60 8.51
CA ALA A 46 0.43 -20.16 7.29
C ALA A 46 1.19 -19.72 6.04
N ASN A 47 1.30 -20.65 5.09
CA ASN A 47 1.63 -20.32 3.71
C ASN A 47 0.34 -20.18 2.89
N LEU A 48 0.01 -18.97 2.48
CA LEU A 48 -1.24 -18.69 1.77
C LEU A 48 -1.29 -19.25 0.32
N LEU A 49 -0.21 -19.86 -0.15
CA LEU A 49 -0.22 -20.67 -1.37
C LEU A 49 -0.91 -22.03 -1.15
N ASP A 50 -0.98 -22.48 0.09
CA ASP A 50 -1.69 -23.69 0.49
C ASP A 50 -3.16 -23.34 0.79
N PRO A 51 -4.13 -23.89 0.03
CA PRO A 51 -5.55 -23.61 0.25
C PRO A 51 -6.05 -24.09 1.61
N ILE A 52 -5.55 -25.22 2.13
CA ILE A 52 -5.97 -25.78 3.41
C ILE A 52 -5.45 -24.89 4.57
N ALA A 53 -4.18 -24.48 4.50
CA ALA A 53 -3.62 -23.56 5.48
C ALA A 53 -4.32 -22.20 5.46
N THR A 54 -4.69 -21.69 4.26
CA THR A 54 -5.42 -20.44 4.11
C THR A 54 -6.84 -20.54 4.68
N TYR A 55 -7.53 -21.64 4.41
CA TYR A 55 -8.86 -21.91 4.96
C TYR A 55 -8.84 -21.87 6.50
N LYS A 56 -7.91 -22.61 7.14
CA LYS A 56 -7.74 -22.61 8.59
C LYS A 56 -7.34 -21.24 9.16
N ALA A 57 -6.55 -20.47 8.42
CA ALA A 57 -6.13 -19.12 8.84
C ALA A 57 -7.30 -18.14 8.91
N VAL A 58 -8.33 -18.31 8.05
CA VAL A 58 -9.53 -17.47 7.98
C VAL A 58 -10.65 -17.95 8.90
N GLU A 59 -10.63 -19.22 9.31
CA GLU A 59 -11.67 -19.84 10.14
C GLU A 59 -11.97 -19.04 11.40
N GLY A 60 -13.26 -18.75 11.65
CA GLY A 60 -13.73 -17.98 12.81
C GLY A 60 -13.47 -16.47 12.72
N SER A 61 -13.05 -15.95 11.56
CA SER A 61 -12.85 -14.52 11.37
C SER A 61 -14.16 -13.84 10.99
N ASP A 62 -14.46 -12.69 11.61
CA ASP A 62 -15.54 -11.79 11.17
C ASP A 62 -15.05 -10.91 10.00
N ILE A 63 -13.82 -10.41 10.10
CA ILE A 63 -13.18 -9.55 9.11
C ILE A 63 -11.77 -10.07 8.80
N VAL A 64 -11.43 -10.15 7.52
CA VAL A 64 -10.12 -10.53 7.02
C VAL A 64 -9.50 -9.36 6.26
N TYR A 65 -8.35 -8.90 6.70
CA TYR A 65 -7.57 -7.87 6.02
C TYR A 65 -6.47 -8.51 5.17
N PHE A 66 -6.54 -8.32 3.88
CA PHE A 66 -5.50 -8.77 2.96
C PHE A 66 -4.45 -7.69 2.78
N THR A 67 -3.31 -7.81 3.46
CA THR A 67 -2.16 -6.88 3.37
C THR A 67 -0.91 -7.54 2.81
N VAL A 68 -1.08 -8.66 2.10
CA VAL A 68 0.04 -9.48 1.60
C VAL A 68 0.86 -8.71 0.58
N GLY A 69 2.15 -8.54 0.89
CA GLY A 69 3.17 -8.04 -0.03
C GLY A 69 4.16 -9.15 -0.41
N LEU A 70 4.59 -9.18 -1.65
CA LEU A 70 5.69 -10.03 -2.12
C LEU A 70 6.89 -9.16 -2.50
N PRO A 71 8.12 -9.70 -2.39
CA PRO A 71 9.31 -9.02 -2.90
C PRO A 71 9.14 -8.55 -4.34
N MET A 72 9.81 -7.46 -4.72
CA MET A 72 9.75 -6.89 -6.07
C MET A 72 10.41 -7.83 -7.09
N ASN A 73 9.66 -8.85 -7.50
CA ASN A 73 10.07 -9.90 -8.44
C ASN A 73 8.87 -10.30 -9.31
N SER A 74 8.91 -9.95 -10.59
CA SER A 74 7.80 -10.16 -11.52
C SER A 74 7.40 -11.64 -11.65
N LYS A 75 8.39 -12.57 -11.73
CA LYS A 75 8.11 -14.00 -11.82
C LYS A 75 7.42 -14.56 -10.57
N MET A 76 7.84 -14.07 -9.39
CA MET A 76 7.20 -14.46 -8.13
C MET A 76 5.76 -13.94 -8.07
N TRP A 77 5.51 -12.70 -8.50
CA TRP A 77 4.17 -12.12 -8.53
C TRP A 77 3.22 -12.90 -9.44
N GLU A 78 3.67 -13.23 -10.66
CA GLU A 78 2.89 -14.02 -11.62
C GLU A 78 2.56 -15.42 -11.09
N ASN A 79 3.50 -16.06 -10.41
CA ASN A 79 3.33 -17.43 -9.94
C ASN A 79 2.57 -17.54 -8.62
N GLN A 80 2.50 -16.48 -7.80
CA GLN A 80 2.01 -16.60 -6.44
C GLN A 80 0.78 -15.74 -6.13
N PHE A 81 0.71 -14.49 -6.57
CA PHE A 81 -0.36 -13.61 -6.14
C PHE A 81 -1.76 -14.09 -6.53
N ILE A 82 -1.92 -14.60 -7.75
CA ILE A 82 -3.22 -15.09 -8.22
C ILE A 82 -3.69 -16.28 -7.40
N ILE A 83 -2.79 -17.20 -7.07
CA ILE A 83 -3.09 -18.36 -6.22
C ILE A 83 -3.48 -17.89 -4.81
N ILE A 84 -2.67 -16.98 -4.21
CA ILE A 84 -2.94 -16.45 -2.88
C ILE A 84 -4.31 -15.76 -2.82
N VAL A 85 -4.60 -14.87 -3.78
CA VAL A 85 -5.89 -14.16 -3.81
C VAL A 85 -7.05 -15.13 -3.97
N LYS A 86 -6.92 -16.12 -4.87
CA LYS A 86 -7.94 -17.16 -5.04
C LYS A 86 -8.21 -17.89 -3.73
N ASN A 87 -7.17 -18.40 -3.07
CA ASN A 87 -7.30 -19.14 -1.81
C ASN A 87 -7.98 -18.29 -0.72
N VAL A 88 -7.64 -16.99 -0.63
CA VAL A 88 -8.26 -16.08 0.33
C VAL A 88 -9.72 -15.80 0.02
N LEU A 89 -10.08 -15.58 -1.27
CA LEU A 89 -11.46 -15.39 -1.67
C LEU A 89 -12.31 -16.63 -1.37
N ASP A 90 -11.81 -17.82 -1.72
CA ASP A 90 -12.48 -19.10 -1.47
C ASP A 90 -12.69 -19.33 0.06
N ALA A 91 -11.69 -18.99 0.87
CA ALA A 91 -11.76 -19.11 2.33
C ALA A 91 -12.77 -18.11 2.93
N CYS A 92 -12.75 -16.84 2.49
CA CYS A 92 -13.72 -15.83 2.96
C CYS A 92 -15.16 -16.21 2.56
N GLU A 93 -15.41 -16.66 1.33
CA GLU A 93 -16.71 -17.13 0.89
C GLU A 93 -17.19 -18.31 1.77
N LYS A 94 -16.33 -19.28 2.02
CA LYS A 94 -16.68 -20.49 2.81
C LYS A 94 -16.99 -20.18 4.27
N HIS A 95 -16.23 -19.27 4.88
CA HIS A 95 -16.43 -18.88 6.29
C HIS A 95 -17.38 -17.69 6.47
N GLN A 96 -17.92 -17.12 5.36
CA GLN A 96 -18.73 -15.90 5.37
C GLN A 96 -18.02 -14.72 6.06
N ALA A 97 -16.68 -14.70 5.99
CA ALA A 97 -15.86 -13.64 6.54
C ALA A 97 -15.80 -12.45 5.58
N LYS A 98 -15.94 -11.23 6.09
CA LYS A 98 -15.80 -10.00 5.31
C LYS A 98 -14.35 -9.80 4.87
N LEU A 99 -14.12 -9.36 3.63
CA LEU A 99 -12.76 -9.12 3.12
C LEU A 99 -12.48 -7.63 2.90
N VAL A 100 -11.44 -7.12 3.53
CA VAL A 100 -10.83 -5.82 3.25
C VAL A 100 -9.54 -6.04 2.47
N PHE A 101 -9.58 -5.76 1.17
CA PHE A 101 -8.46 -6.03 0.26
C PHE A 101 -7.62 -4.77 0.03
N PHE A 102 -6.37 -4.76 0.52
CA PHE A 102 -5.43 -3.68 0.29
C PHE A 102 -4.77 -3.77 -1.09
N ASP A 103 -4.93 -2.74 -1.90
CA ASP A 103 -4.46 -2.69 -3.29
C ASP A 103 -3.63 -1.43 -3.55
N ASN A 104 -2.97 -1.40 -4.70
CA ASN A 104 -2.20 -0.26 -5.19
C ASN A 104 -2.73 0.25 -6.54
N THR A 105 -2.00 1.18 -7.17
CA THR A 105 -2.40 1.84 -8.43
C THR A 105 -1.67 1.33 -9.67
N TYR A 106 -0.98 0.19 -9.60
CA TYR A 106 -0.15 -0.27 -10.73
C TYR A 106 -0.95 -0.62 -11.98
N MET A 107 -2.23 -0.98 -11.84
CA MET A 107 -3.13 -1.29 -12.94
C MET A 107 -3.65 -0.05 -13.69
N TYR A 108 -3.57 1.13 -13.11
CA TYR A 108 -4.01 2.36 -13.76
C TYR A 108 -3.06 2.81 -14.88
N ALA A 109 -3.58 3.64 -15.79
CA ALA A 109 -2.76 4.28 -16.81
C ALA A 109 -1.64 5.12 -16.18
N LYS A 110 -0.48 5.11 -16.82
CA LYS A 110 0.67 5.97 -16.44
C LYS A 110 0.59 7.29 -17.22
N SER A 111 -0.46 8.05 -16.97
CA SER A 111 -0.80 9.31 -17.63
C SER A 111 -1.00 10.42 -16.61
N ILE A 112 -1.21 11.64 -17.10
CA ILE A 112 -1.53 12.82 -16.30
C ILE A 112 -2.99 12.85 -15.83
N GLU A 113 -3.82 11.91 -16.30
CA GLU A 113 -5.22 11.85 -15.93
C GLU A 113 -5.38 11.57 -14.43
N LYS A 114 -6.32 12.28 -13.79
CA LYS A 114 -6.67 12.09 -12.39
C LYS A 114 -7.23 10.69 -12.20
N GLN A 115 -6.60 9.91 -11.32
CA GLN A 115 -7.05 8.56 -10.97
C GLN A 115 -8.22 8.65 -9.98
N THR A 116 -9.30 7.96 -10.30
CA THR A 116 -10.49 7.78 -9.45
C THR A 116 -10.79 6.28 -9.33
N GLU A 117 -11.71 5.91 -8.44
CA GLU A 117 -12.14 4.51 -8.27
C GLU A 117 -12.69 3.90 -9.56
N ASN A 118 -13.27 4.75 -10.43
CA ASN A 118 -13.85 4.36 -11.72
C ASN A 118 -12.84 4.40 -12.88
N SER A 119 -11.58 4.79 -12.63
CA SER A 119 -10.57 4.84 -13.68
C SER A 119 -10.34 3.46 -14.30
N PRO A 120 -10.33 3.34 -15.65
CA PRO A 120 -10.15 2.06 -16.30
C PRO A 120 -8.75 1.50 -16.08
N PHE A 121 -8.65 0.19 -15.96
CA PHE A 121 -7.37 -0.50 -15.87
C PHE A 121 -6.68 -0.52 -17.24
N LYS A 122 -5.49 0.05 -17.31
CA LYS A 122 -4.60 0.06 -18.48
C LYS A 122 -3.21 -0.47 -18.08
N PRO A 123 -3.09 -1.74 -17.67
CA PRO A 123 -1.86 -2.27 -17.11
C PRO A 123 -0.76 -2.36 -18.17
N VAL A 124 0.41 -1.78 -17.87
CA VAL A 124 1.60 -1.85 -18.71
C VAL A 124 2.74 -2.47 -17.91
N GLY A 125 3.17 -3.65 -18.32
CA GLY A 125 4.20 -4.45 -17.64
C GLY A 125 3.62 -5.63 -16.84
N ARG A 126 4.52 -6.48 -16.36
CA ARG A 126 4.17 -7.78 -15.76
C ARG A 126 3.46 -7.61 -14.40
N LYS A 127 4.03 -6.79 -13.52
CA LYS A 127 3.44 -6.52 -12.18
C LYS A 127 2.11 -5.79 -12.27
N SER A 128 2.00 -4.85 -13.20
CA SER A 128 0.75 -4.12 -13.44
C SER A 128 -0.38 -5.06 -13.92
N LYS A 129 -0.05 -6.04 -14.77
CA LYS A 129 -1.01 -7.06 -15.23
C LYS A 129 -1.47 -7.96 -14.08
N VAL A 130 -0.55 -8.42 -13.24
CA VAL A 130 -0.88 -9.22 -12.05
C VAL A 130 -1.81 -8.45 -11.10
N ARG A 131 -1.51 -7.18 -10.83
CA ARG A 131 -2.37 -6.34 -9.97
C ARG A 131 -3.75 -6.09 -10.58
N ALA A 132 -3.82 -5.89 -11.89
CA ALA A 132 -5.11 -5.79 -12.59
C ALA A 132 -5.94 -7.06 -12.46
N GLU A 133 -5.32 -8.24 -12.57
CA GLU A 133 -5.98 -9.53 -12.42
C GLU A 133 -6.47 -9.75 -10.99
N MET A 134 -5.62 -9.50 -9.98
CA MET A 134 -6.02 -9.56 -8.58
C MET A 134 -7.23 -8.66 -8.28
N ALA A 135 -7.19 -7.40 -8.73
CA ALA A 135 -8.28 -6.46 -8.53
C ALA A 135 -9.57 -6.93 -9.22
N LYS A 136 -9.49 -7.48 -10.45
CA LYS A 136 -10.65 -8.05 -11.16
C LYS A 136 -11.25 -9.25 -10.42
N MET A 137 -10.42 -10.12 -9.82
CA MET A 137 -10.93 -11.25 -9.03
C MET A 137 -11.74 -10.75 -7.83
N VAL A 138 -11.24 -9.73 -7.11
CA VAL A 138 -11.96 -9.15 -5.97
C VAL A 138 -13.22 -8.40 -6.42
N LEU A 139 -13.17 -7.64 -7.52
CA LEU A 139 -14.36 -6.98 -8.09
C LEU A 139 -15.44 -8.01 -8.48
N LYS A 140 -15.06 -9.13 -9.09
CA LYS A 140 -15.99 -10.22 -9.38
C LYS A 140 -16.60 -10.85 -8.11
N ALA A 141 -15.82 -10.96 -7.04
CA ALA A 141 -16.35 -11.41 -5.74
C ALA A 141 -17.35 -10.40 -5.17
N ILE A 142 -17.07 -9.10 -5.25
CA ILE A 142 -17.99 -8.02 -4.87
C ILE A 142 -19.30 -8.09 -5.68
N GLU A 143 -19.21 -8.25 -7.00
CA GLU A 143 -20.37 -8.36 -7.89
C GLU A 143 -21.23 -9.61 -7.59
N SER A 144 -20.59 -10.71 -7.22
CA SER A 144 -21.28 -11.97 -6.91
C SER A 144 -22.13 -11.90 -5.64
N ARG A 145 -21.82 -10.99 -4.72
CA ARG A 145 -22.48 -10.80 -3.41
C ARG A 145 -22.58 -12.07 -2.55
N LYS A 146 -21.70 -13.03 -2.77
CA LYS A 146 -21.66 -14.26 -1.97
C LYS A 146 -21.15 -14.04 -0.55
N PHE A 147 -20.33 -13.02 -0.37
CA PHE A 147 -19.86 -12.50 0.91
C PHE A 147 -19.51 -11.01 0.77
N GLU A 148 -19.27 -10.33 1.89
CA GLU A 148 -18.95 -8.91 1.87
C GLU A 148 -17.46 -8.70 1.58
N ALA A 149 -17.13 -7.93 0.53
CA ALA A 149 -15.76 -7.58 0.20
C ALA A 149 -15.64 -6.09 -0.16
N VAL A 150 -14.47 -5.51 0.07
CA VAL A 150 -14.15 -4.11 -0.24
C VAL A 150 -12.70 -3.99 -0.69
N ILE A 151 -12.45 -3.13 -1.70
CA ILE A 151 -11.09 -2.78 -2.12
C ILE A 151 -10.70 -1.45 -1.50
N CYS A 152 -9.59 -1.44 -0.75
CA CYS A 152 -8.91 -0.26 -0.22
C CYS A 152 -7.66 0.01 -1.06
N ARG A 153 -7.73 0.98 -1.97
CA ARG A 153 -6.65 1.27 -2.91
C ARG A 153 -5.84 2.48 -2.47
N ALA A 154 -4.52 2.33 -2.47
CA ALA A 154 -3.58 3.37 -2.06
C ALA A 154 -2.62 3.76 -3.20
N PRO A 155 -2.20 5.02 -3.30
CA PRO A 155 -1.16 5.44 -4.22
C PRO A 155 0.22 5.01 -3.71
N GLU A 156 1.27 5.75 -4.03
CA GLU A 156 2.61 5.55 -3.49
C GLU A 156 2.67 5.94 -2.01
N PHE A 157 3.49 5.22 -1.23
CA PHE A 157 3.61 5.42 0.21
C PHE A 157 4.78 6.31 0.59
N TYR A 158 4.65 6.95 1.75
CA TYR A 158 5.76 7.39 2.59
C TYR A 158 5.36 7.17 4.05
N GLY A 159 6.31 7.05 4.94
CA GLY A 159 5.92 6.80 6.33
C GLY A 159 7.09 6.59 7.27
N PRO A 160 6.77 6.40 8.57
CA PRO A 160 7.76 6.17 9.61
C PRO A 160 8.36 4.77 9.49
N SER A 161 9.43 4.54 10.21
CA SER A 161 10.13 3.26 10.33
C SER A 161 10.59 2.68 8.98
N LYS A 162 10.92 1.40 8.94
CA LYS A 162 11.38 0.73 7.73
C LYS A 162 10.22 0.46 6.77
N THR A 163 10.20 1.15 5.64
CA THR A 163 9.18 0.98 4.61
C THR A 163 9.77 0.36 3.33
N GLN A 164 8.88 -0.16 2.45
CA GLN A 164 9.24 -0.55 1.08
C GLN A 164 8.96 0.59 0.07
N SER A 165 8.81 1.81 0.56
CA SER A 165 8.55 3.00 -0.24
C SER A 165 9.77 3.39 -1.06
N ILE A 166 9.54 3.70 -2.34
CA ILE A 166 10.56 4.27 -3.22
C ILE A 166 10.94 5.67 -2.71
N THR A 167 9.97 6.46 -2.27
CA THR A 167 10.20 7.80 -1.73
C THR A 167 11.02 7.74 -0.44
N ASN A 168 10.73 6.81 0.48
CA ASN A 168 11.59 6.64 1.66
C ASN A 168 13.03 6.29 1.26
N ALA A 169 13.20 5.28 0.40
CA ALA A 169 14.53 4.81 -0.02
C ALA A 169 15.36 5.88 -0.76
N LEU A 170 14.73 6.81 -1.47
CA LEU A 170 15.40 7.81 -2.28
C LEU A 170 15.58 9.17 -1.56
N ILE A 171 14.72 9.48 -0.61
CA ILE A 171 14.70 10.75 0.12
C ILE A 171 15.07 10.53 1.59
N PHE A 172 14.18 9.94 2.39
CA PHE A 172 14.32 9.90 3.85
C PHE A 172 15.51 9.04 4.32
N ASP A 173 15.70 7.84 3.75
CA ASP A 173 16.85 7.00 4.09
C ASP A 173 18.18 7.67 3.74
N ASN A 174 18.23 8.47 2.65
CA ASN A 174 19.42 9.22 2.28
C ASN A 174 19.65 10.44 3.21
N ILE A 175 18.58 11.11 3.68
CA ILE A 175 18.72 12.17 4.70
C ILE A 175 19.36 11.60 5.96
N HIS A 176 18.88 10.45 6.44
CA HIS A 176 19.42 9.77 7.63
C HIS A 176 20.88 9.34 7.47
N GLN A 177 21.25 8.90 6.28
CA GLN A 177 22.62 8.48 5.97
C GLN A 177 23.54 9.64 5.62
N ASN A 178 23.07 10.89 5.70
CA ASN A 178 23.80 12.07 5.23
C ASN A 178 24.33 11.93 3.79
N SER A 179 23.55 11.27 2.95
CA SER A 179 23.87 10.98 1.56
C SER A 179 23.09 11.88 0.61
N ARG A 180 23.64 12.11 -0.59
CA ARG A 180 22.96 12.89 -1.62
C ARG A 180 21.64 12.23 -2.02
N LEU A 181 20.55 13.01 -2.02
CA LEU A 181 19.23 12.54 -2.36
C LEU A 181 19.12 12.19 -3.85
N LYS A 182 18.20 11.29 -4.18
CA LYS A 182 17.99 10.82 -5.54
C LYS A 182 16.52 10.97 -5.92
N VAL A 183 16.28 11.66 -7.04
CA VAL A 183 14.91 11.87 -7.56
C VAL A 183 14.74 11.10 -8.87
N PRO A 184 13.73 10.23 -9.01
CA PRO A 184 13.55 9.48 -10.24
C PRO A 184 12.87 10.33 -11.31
N LEU A 185 13.54 10.55 -12.44
CA LEU A 185 13.10 11.11 -13.73
C LEU A 185 12.68 12.59 -13.73
N SER A 186 11.92 13.08 -12.76
CA SER A 186 11.44 14.47 -12.69
C SER A 186 11.30 14.90 -11.24
N ASP A 187 11.78 16.08 -10.92
CA ASP A 187 11.63 16.73 -9.63
C ASP A 187 10.47 17.76 -9.63
N THR A 188 9.89 18.04 -10.80
CA THR A 188 8.82 19.02 -10.98
C THR A 188 7.44 18.40 -11.22
N SER A 189 7.35 17.08 -11.36
CA SER A 189 6.06 16.39 -11.47
C SER A 189 5.42 16.19 -10.09
N LYS A 190 4.13 16.53 -9.97
CA LYS A 190 3.35 16.34 -8.74
C LYS A 190 3.14 14.86 -8.42
N ARG A 191 3.24 14.53 -7.14
CA ARG A 191 3.05 13.16 -6.63
C ARG A 191 1.94 13.15 -5.60
N THR A 192 1.08 12.14 -5.66
CA THR A 192 0.20 11.83 -4.54
C THR A 192 0.83 10.70 -3.76
N LEU A 193 1.19 10.98 -2.52
CA LEU A 193 1.71 10.01 -1.57
C LEU A 193 0.72 9.86 -0.42
N ILE A 194 0.58 8.64 0.09
CA ILE A 194 -0.20 8.37 1.29
C ILE A 194 0.72 8.11 2.48
N TRP A 195 0.38 8.70 3.62
CA TRP A 195 1.01 8.38 4.89
C TRP A 195 0.65 6.95 5.32
N THR A 196 1.64 6.11 5.59
CA THR A 196 1.41 4.67 5.85
C THR A 196 0.46 4.40 7.01
N PRO A 197 0.56 5.09 8.18
CA PRO A 197 -0.41 4.92 9.25
C PRO A 197 -1.84 5.33 8.87
N ASP A 198 -2.01 6.39 8.06
CA ASP A 198 -3.35 6.81 7.62
C ASP A 198 -4.00 5.78 6.69
N ALA A 199 -3.21 5.13 5.83
CA ALA A 199 -3.70 4.03 5.01
C ALA A 199 -4.26 2.89 5.89
N SER A 200 -3.56 2.55 6.96
CA SER A 200 -3.96 1.50 7.90
C SER A 200 -5.18 1.89 8.75
N LYS A 201 -5.23 3.14 9.24
CA LYS A 201 -6.39 3.69 9.96
C LYS A 201 -7.63 3.72 9.08
N ALA A 202 -7.50 4.16 7.82
CA ALA A 202 -8.62 4.17 6.88
C ALA A 202 -9.12 2.75 6.56
N MET A 203 -8.21 1.78 6.44
CA MET A 203 -8.61 0.37 6.27
C MET A 203 -9.37 -0.17 7.48
N ALA A 204 -8.91 0.13 8.71
CA ALA A 204 -9.60 -0.26 9.93
C ALA A 204 -10.99 0.36 10.00
N LEU A 205 -11.12 1.66 9.67
CA LEU A 205 -12.39 2.37 9.63
C LEU A 205 -13.35 1.76 8.60
N ILE A 206 -12.90 1.53 7.36
CA ILE A 206 -13.70 0.91 6.30
C ILE A 206 -14.14 -0.49 6.73
N GLY A 207 -13.22 -1.32 7.24
CA GLY A 207 -13.51 -2.69 7.66
C GLY A 207 -14.57 -2.78 8.77
N ASN A 208 -14.62 -1.79 9.65
CA ASN A 208 -15.58 -1.73 10.75
C ASN A 208 -16.83 -0.86 10.44
N THR A 209 -17.00 -0.43 9.19
CA THR A 209 -18.17 0.33 8.73
C THR A 209 -19.03 -0.53 7.81
N PRO A 210 -20.22 -1.01 8.24
CA PRO A 210 -21.04 -1.95 7.47
C PRO A 210 -21.37 -1.47 6.05
N ASN A 211 -21.72 -0.21 5.86
CA ASN A 211 -22.09 0.36 4.56
C ASN A 211 -20.89 0.69 3.65
N ALA A 212 -19.66 0.40 4.07
CA ALA A 212 -18.46 0.65 3.28
C ALA A 212 -18.08 -0.51 2.36
N TYR A 213 -18.73 -1.67 2.50
CA TYR A 213 -18.46 -2.85 1.68
C TYR A 213 -19.06 -2.78 0.28
N GLN A 214 -18.78 -3.78 -0.56
CA GLN A 214 -19.27 -3.97 -1.93
C GLN A 214 -18.87 -2.84 -2.90
N GLN A 215 -17.71 -2.25 -2.70
CA GLN A 215 -17.19 -1.16 -3.51
C GLN A 215 -15.66 -1.02 -3.44
N THR A 216 -15.13 -0.07 -4.18
CA THR A 216 -13.73 0.36 -4.08
C THR A 216 -13.65 1.73 -3.42
N TRP A 217 -12.69 1.89 -2.52
CA TRP A 217 -12.30 3.16 -1.91
C TRP A 217 -10.86 3.49 -2.29
N HIS A 218 -10.65 4.72 -2.75
CA HIS A 218 -9.35 5.34 -2.73
C HIS A 218 -9.06 5.85 -1.32
N LEU A 219 -7.99 5.35 -0.70
CA LEU A 219 -7.63 5.73 0.66
C LEU A 219 -7.17 7.20 0.73
N PRO A 220 -7.43 7.90 1.86
CA PRO A 220 -7.29 9.35 1.95
C PRO A 220 -5.85 9.82 1.85
N CYS A 221 -5.64 10.87 1.07
CA CYS A 221 -4.35 11.53 0.89
C CYS A 221 -4.47 13.03 1.10
N ASP A 222 -3.36 13.66 1.52
CA ASP A 222 -3.25 15.12 1.53
C ASP A 222 -3.44 15.69 0.11
N ASP A 223 -4.28 16.71 -0.01
CA ASP A 223 -4.54 17.37 -1.30
C ASP A 223 -3.44 18.35 -1.70
N ASN A 224 -2.59 18.74 -0.77
CA ASN A 224 -1.40 19.57 -1.05
C ASN A 224 -0.29 18.72 -1.70
N ARG A 225 -0.55 18.21 -2.90
CA ARG A 225 0.36 17.34 -3.62
C ARG A 225 1.65 18.04 -3.97
N LEU A 226 2.77 17.52 -3.45
CA LEU A 226 4.09 18.08 -3.66
C LEU A 226 4.78 17.45 -4.87
N THR A 227 5.60 18.24 -5.55
CA THR A 227 6.70 17.75 -6.38
C THR A 227 7.84 17.26 -5.49
N TYR A 228 8.79 16.49 -6.01
CA TYR A 228 9.96 16.12 -5.23
C TYR A 228 10.81 17.34 -4.83
N LYS A 229 10.89 18.37 -5.69
CA LYS A 229 11.55 19.62 -5.37
C LYS A 229 10.91 20.31 -4.16
N GLU A 230 9.58 20.45 -4.14
CA GLU A 230 8.87 21.05 -3.00
C GLU A 230 8.98 20.20 -1.73
N MET A 231 8.96 18.87 -1.86
CA MET A 231 9.17 17.97 -0.73
C MET A 231 10.58 18.12 -0.13
N ILE A 232 11.60 18.21 -0.97
CA ILE A 232 12.99 18.41 -0.51
C ILE A 232 13.13 19.75 0.20
N LEU A 233 12.58 20.84 -0.36
CA LEU A 233 12.55 22.15 0.30
C LEU A 233 11.82 22.12 1.66
N LEU A 234 10.75 21.32 1.76
CA LEU A 234 10.06 21.12 3.03
C LEU A 234 10.93 20.32 4.03
N CYS A 235 11.65 19.30 3.55
CA CYS A 235 12.61 18.55 4.37
C CYS A 235 13.76 19.48 4.85
N GLU A 236 14.33 20.35 4.01
CA GLU A 236 15.37 21.31 4.39
C GLU A 236 14.92 22.18 5.57
N LYS A 237 13.68 22.70 5.48
CA LYS A 237 13.10 23.52 6.57
C LYS A 237 12.90 22.72 7.87
N ILE A 238 12.49 21.46 7.76
CA ILE A 238 12.19 20.62 8.94
C ILE A 238 13.48 20.10 9.58
N TYR A 239 14.45 19.68 8.77
CA TYR A 239 15.74 19.16 9.25
C TYR A 239 16.76 20.26 9.54
N GLU A 240 16.45 21.52 9.20
CA GLU A 240 17.33 22.68 9.36
C GLU A 240 18.69 22.45 8.69
N LYS A 241 18.67 21.88 7.47
CA LYS A 241 19.86 21.43 6.76
C LYS A 241 19.68 21.56 5.26
N ASP A 242 20.70 22.04 4.55
CA ASP A 242 20.73 22.00 3.09
C ASP A 242 20.81 20.57 2.58
N LEU A 243 19.99 20.22 1.60
CA LEU A 243 19.88 18.87 1.06
C LEU A 243 20.20 18.85 -0.44
N GLU A 244 21.38 18.37 -0.77
CA GLU A 244 21.76 18.18 -2.16
C GLU A 244 21.01 16.99 -2.77
N TYR A 245 20.53 17.15 -4.00
CA TYR A 245 19.88 16.05 -4.74
C TYR A 245 20.34 15.97 -6.19
N SER A 246 20.06 14.85 -6.82
CA SER A 246 20.24 14.64 -8.26
C SER A 246 19.04 13.94 -8.87
N VAL A 247 18.66 14.38 -10.08
CA VAL A 247 17.60 13.72 -10.86
C VAL A 247 18.21 12.62 -11.71
N ILE A 248 17.84 11.36 -11.40
CA ILE A 248 18.29 10.19 -12.15
C ILE A 248 17.51 10.10 -13.45
N LYS A 249 18.19 10.15 -14.58
CA LYS A 249 17.57 10.06 -15.90
C LYS A 249 17.30 8.61 -16.33
N MET A 250 16.35 8.42 -17.24
CA MET A 250 15.96 7.08 -17.71
C MET A 250 17.13 6.25 -18.25
N TRP A 251 18.09 6.87 -18.93
CA TRP A 251 19.26 6.15 -19.45
C TRP A 251 20.15 5.57 -18.34
N GLN A 252 20.28 6.28 -17.20
CA GLN A 252 21.02 5.77 -16.03
C GLN A 252 20.34 4.55 -15.42
N PHE A 253 19.00 4.58 -15.32
CA PHE A 253 18.23 3.40 -14.91
C PHE A 253 18.40 2.23 -15.89
N LYS A 254 18.41 2.49 -17.21
CA LYS A 254 18.66 1.45 -18.24
C LYS A 254 20.02 0.81 -18.03
N ILE A 255 21.08 1.59 -17.89
CA ILE A 255 22.44 1.05 -17.62
C ILE A 255 22.44 0.28 -16.30
N GLY A 256 21.93 0.86 -15.20
CA GLY A 256 21.88 0.19 -13.89
C GLY A 256 21.09 -1.13 -13.91
N SER A 257 20.09 -1.24 -14.76
CA SER A 257 19.25 -2.45 -14.90
C SER A 257 20.00 -3.64 -15.52
N LEU A 258 21.12 -3.41 -16.21
CA LEU A 258 21.99 -4.47 -16.75
C LEU A 258 22.73 -5.20 -15.65
N PHE A 259 23.06 -4.50 -14.56
CA PHE A 259 23.90 -5.01 -13.48
C PHE A 259 23.14 -5.25 -12.18
N ASN A 260 21.94 -4.65 -12.02
CA ASN A 260 21.15 -4.73 -10.79
C ASN A 260 19.72 -5.19 -11.05
N LYS A 261 19.41 -6.40 -10.57
CA LYS A 261 18.09 -7.02 -10.73
C LYS A 261 16.96 -6.17 -10.08
N LYS A 262 17.21 -5.48 -8.95
CA LYS A 262 16.21 -4.61 -8.31
C LYS A 262 15.86 -3.42 -9.21
N ILE A 263 16.87 -2.80 -9.84
CA ILE A 263 16.66 -1.71 -10.81
C ILE A 263 15.90 -2.24 -12.03
N LYS A 264 16.25 -3.42 -12.54
CA LYS A 264 15.52 -4.06 -13.65
C LYS A 264 14.03 -4.26 -13.32
N GLU A 265 13.72 -4.73 -12.14
CA GLU A 265 12.35 -4.90 -11.67
C GLU A 265 11.61 -3.55 -11.47
N LEU A 266 12.33 -2.48 -11.16
CA LEU A 266 11.77 -1.14 -11.00
C LEU A 266 11.41 -0.47 -12.34
N MET A 267 12.11 -0.81 -13.44
CA MET A 267 11.96 -0.19 -14.75
C MET A 267 10.51 -0.05 -15.22
N GLU A 268 9.68 -1.04 -14.94
CA GLU A 268 8.26 -1.07 -15.30
C GLU A 268 7.46 0.08 -14.66
N LEU A 269 7.86 0.51 -13.46
CA LEU A 269 7.15 1.52 -12.69
C LEU A 269 7.64 2.94 -12.96
N LEU A 270 8.86 3.10 -13.47
CA LEU A 270 9.50 4.39 -13.68
C LEU A 270 8.72 5.38 -14.56
N PRO A 271 8.02 4.96 -15.64
CA PRO A 271 7.34 5.93 -16.51
C PRO A 271 6.36 6.86 -15.79
N ARG A 272 5.76 6.43 -14.68
CA ARG A 272 4.84 7.25 -13.87
C ARG A 272 5.50 8.44 -13.15
N TYR A 273 6.85 8.45 -13.08
CA TYR A 273 7.62 9.56 -12.47
C TYR A 273 7.94 10.69 -13.44
N LYS A 274 7.59 10.56 -14.73
CA LYS A 274 7.83 11.60 -15.73
C LYS A 274 6.77 12.68 -15.76
N VAL A 275 5.57 12.37 -15.29
CA VAL A 275 4.38 13.22 -15.38
C VAL A 275 3.70 13.26 -14.02
N ASP A 276 2.78 14.20 -13.85
CA ASP A 276 1.96 14.28 -12.66
C ASP A 276 1.23 12.96 -12.42
N ASN A 277 1.22 12.51 -11.17
CA ASN A 277 0.48 11.33 -10.74
C ASN A 277 -0.52 11.73 -9.67
N ILE A 278 -1.72 12.05 -10.10
CA ILE A 278 -2.79 12.58 -9.26
C ILE A 278 -3.79 11.48 -8.93
N PHE A 279 -3.81 11.09 -7.67
CA PHE A 279 -4.76 10.13 -7.11
C PHE A 279 -5.82 10.89 -6.31
N ASN A 280 -7.09 10.67 -6.65
CA ASN A 280 -8.22 11.32 -6.01
C ASN A 280 -8.80 10.43 -4.92
N SER A 281 -9.08 11.01 -3.76
CA SER A 281 -9.73 10.35 -2.62
C SER A 281 -10.93 11.14 -2.08
N ASP A 282 -11.58 11.95 -2.92
CA ASP A 282 -12.69 12.80 -2.51
C ASP A 282 -13.87 11.97 -2.00
N LYS A 283 -14.19 10.85 -2.66
CA LYS A 283 -15.22 9.91 -2.23
C LYS A 283 -15.04 9.46 -0.76
N PHE A 284 -13.79 9.14 -0.37
CA PHE A 284 -13.51 8.77 1.02
C PHE A 284 -13.73 9.95 1.97
N LYS A 285 -13.24 11.14 1.62
CA LYS A 285 -13.34 12.35 2.44
C LYS A 285 -14.78 12.78 2.64
N GLU A 286 -15.62 12.66 1.62
CA GLU A 286 -17.05 12.95 1.69
C GLU A 286 -17.78 11.94 2.59
N ALA A 287 -17.44 10.65 2.50
CA ALA A 287 -18.05 9.61 3.33
C ALA A 287 -17.57 9.63 4.79
N PHE A 288 -16.33 10.07 5.03
CA PHE A 288 -15.68 10.09 6.34
C PHE A 288 -15.09 11.47 6.66
N PRO A 289 -15.92 12.52 6.80
CA PRO A 289 -15.44 13.92 6.92
C PRO A 289 -14.64 14.19 8.20
N HIS A 290 -14.77 13.34 9.21
CA HIS A 290 -14.03 13.46 10.48
C HIS A 290 -12.70 12.72 10.49
N PHE A 291 -12.35 12.02 9.40
CA PHE A 291 -11.07 11.33 9.30
C PHE A 291 -9.94 12.36 9.17
N LYS A 292 -9.04 12.39 10.15
CA LYS A 292 -7.88 13.28 10.12
C LYS A 292 -6.79 12.72 9.19
N ILE A 293 -6.51 13.45 8.12
CA ILE A 293 -5.43 13.13 7.17
C ILE A 293 -4.15 13.82 7.63
N THR A 294 -3.07 13.06 7.74
CA THR A 294 -1.73 13.59 8.08
C THR A 294 -1.17 14.36 6.90
N THR A 295 -0.83 15.63 7.11
CA THR A 295 -0.18 16.47 6.11
C THR A 295 1.26 16.04 5.87
N TYR A 296 1.83 16.39 4.70
CA TYR A 296 3.26 16.13 4.42
C TYR A 296 4.17 16.71 5.51
N LYS A 297 3.86 17.91 6.02
CA LYS A 297 4.64 18.53 7.09
C LYS A 297 4.61 17.70 8.37
N GLU A 298 3.43 17.27 8.81
CA GLU A 298 3.28 16.42 10.01
C GLU A 298 3.99 15.08 9.84
N GLY A 299 3.80 14.42 8.68
CA GLY A 299 4.45 13.13 8.40
C GLY A 299 5.98 13.20 8.36
N ILE A 300 6.54 14.25 7.74
CA ILE A 300 8.00 14.44 7.68
C ILE A 300 8.56 14.78 9.07
N LEU A 301 7.86 15.58 9.87
CA LEU A 301 8.22 15.84 11.27
C LEU A 301 8.25 14.55 12.08
N GLN A 302 7.26 13.67 11.90
CA GLN A 302 7.22 12.40 12.59
C GLN A 302 8.38 11.49 12.14
N ILE A 303 8.70 11.41 10.84
CA ILE A 303 9.88 10.66 10.35
C ILE A 303 11.17 11.19 10.99
N LYS A 304 11.32 12.50 11.14
CA LYS A 304 12.50 13.11 11.82
C LYS A 304 12.59 12.69 13.28
N ASN A 305 11.45 12.63 13.99
CA ASN A 305 11.41 12.34 15.43
C ASN A 305 11.52 10.84 15.75
N ASP A 306 11.22 9.94 14.80
CA ASP A 306 11.36 8.49 14.95
C ASP A 306 12.82 7.99 14.76
N GLN A 307 13.78 8.91 14.63
CA GLN A 307 15.22 8.67 14.51
C GLN A 307 15.89 8.84 15.85
#